data_33ac4548162696ddb26e1d4362d0dc5a
#
_entry.id   33ac4548162696ddb26e1d4362d0dc5a
#
_cell.length_a   1.000
_cell.length_b   1.000
_cell.length_c   1.000
_cell.angle_alpha   90.00
_cell.angle_beta   90.00
_cell.angle_gamma   90.00
#
_symmetry.space_group_name_H-M   'P 1'
#
loop_
_entity.id
_entity.type
_entity.pdbx_description
1 polymer ?
#
loop_
_entity_poly.entity_id
_entity_poly.type
_entity_poly.pdbx_seq_one_letter_code
_entity_poly.pdbx_strand_id
1 'polypeptide(L)'
;MALALIDKLANVAARYNELLDLMAQPEIATDPVRLQQYVREQRDLEPLVEAYQAYRDVERQIEDTRFLLANETDPEVRQLAQEELDHLCLLYTSDA
;
A
#
# COMPACT_ATOMS: atom_id res chain seq x y z
N MET A 1 -1.11 -8.09 -12.70
CA MET A 1 -2.21 -7.62 -11.87
C MET A 1 -3.06 -6.62 -12.62
N ALA A 2 -4.36 -6.71 -12.49
CA ALA A 2 -5.26 -5.81 -13.22
C ALA A 2 -5.27 -4.42 -12.58
N LEU A 3 -5.20 -3.38 -13.42
CA LEU A 3 -5.30 -1.98 -12.96
C LEU A 3 -6.59 -1.74 -12.20
N ALA A 4 -7.69 -2.41 -12.59
CA ALA A 4 -8.97 -2.27 -11.92
C ALA A 4 -8.92 -2.70 -10.45
N LEU A 5 -8.13 -3.73 -10.14
CA LEU A 5 -7.94 -4.17 -8.75
C LEU A 5 -7.18 -3.13 -7.94
N ILE A 6 -6.12 -2.55 -8.53
CA ILE A 6 -5.34 -1.50 -7.87
C ILE A 6 -6.21 -0.28 -7.58
N ASP A 7 -7.04 0.12 -8.55
CA ASP A 7 -7.97 1.24 -8.36
C ASP A 7 -8.95 0.97 -7.24
N LYS A 8 -9.48 -0.25 -7.15
CA LYS A 8 -10.39 -0.65 -6.06
C LYS A 8 -9.69 -0.58 -4.72
N LEU A 9 -8.45 -1.08 -4.63
CA LEU A 9 -7.69 -1.03 -3.39
C LEU A 9 -7.37 0.41 -2.99
N ALA A 10 -7.07 1.28 -3.96
CA ALA A 10 -6.84 2.70 -3.69
C ALA A 10 -8.11 3.36 -3.12
N ASN A 11 -9.28 3.03 -3.66
CA ASN A 11 -10.55 3.54 -3.16
C ASN A 11 -10.85 3.04 -1.74
N VAL A 12 -10.54 1.77 -1.46
CA VAL A 12 -10.69 1.20 -0.12
C VAL A 12 -9.78 1.93 0.87
N ALA A 13 -8.53 2.20 0.50
CA ALA A 13 -7.61 2.94 1.35
C ALA A 13 -8.09 4.37 1.60
N ALA A 14 -8.65 5.03 0.59
CA ALA A 14 -9.22 6.36 0.74
C ALA A 14 -10.42 6.34 1.71
N ARG A 15 -11.29 5.34 1.61
CA ARG A 15 -12.42 5.19 2.53
C ARG A 15 -11.94 4.94 3.96
N TYR A 16 -10.92 4.12 4.14
CA TYR A 16 -10.32 3.86 5.45
C TYR A 16 -9.85 5.17 6.11
N ASN A 17 -9.15 6.01 5.36
CA ASN A 17 -8.69 7.30 5.85
C ASN A 17 -9.85 8.25 6.15
N GLU A 18 -10.88 8.26 5.32
CA GLU A 18 -12.10 9.03 5.55
C GLU A 18 -12.77 8.63 6.88
N LEU A 19 -12.81 7.31 7.17
CA LEU A 19 -13.36 6.83 8.43
C LEU A 19 -12.56 7.32 9.63
N LEU A 20 -11.23 7.38 9.53
CA LEU A 20 -10.40 7.95 10.59
C LEU A 20 -10.78 9.40 10.87
N ASP A 21 -10.95 10.20 9.81
CA ASP A 21 -11.33 11.59 9.94
C ASP A 21 -12.73 11.74 10.54
N LEU A 22 -13.68 10.92 10.09
CA LEU A 22 -15.05 10.93 10.61
C LEU A 22 -15.09 10.59 12.10
N MET A 23 -14.35 9.57 12.51
CA MET A 23 -14.32 9.15 13.91
C MET A 23 -13.66 10.19 14.83
N ALA A 24 -12.85 11.09 14.28
CA ALA A 24 -12.24 12.16 15.03
C ALA A 24 -13.17 13.35 15.25
N GLN A 25 -14.29 13.42 14.53
CA GLN A 25 -15.27 14.51 14.69
C GLN A 25 -16.03 14.35 16.02
N PRO A 26 -16.23 15.42 16.79
CA PRO A 26 -16.91 15.32 18.09
C PRO A 26 -18.32 14.76 18.00
N GLU A 27 -19.08 15.07 16.94
CA GLU A 27 -20.44 14.56 16.78
C GLU A 27 -20.46 13.04 16.61
N ILE A 28 -19.41 12.45 16.03
CA ILE A 28 -19.30 11.02 15.83
C ILE A 28 -18.65 10.36 17.05
N ALA A 29 -17.60 10.97 17.59
CA ALA A 29 -16.88 10.44 18.75
C ALA A 29 -17.77 10.29 19.97
N THR A 30 -18.81 11.14 20.08
CA THR A 30 -19.78 11.11 21.19
C THR A 30 -21.05 10.33 20.88
N ASP A 31 -21.16 9.77 19.67
CA ASP A 31 -22.31 8.96 19.26
C ASP A 31 -21.89 7.49 19.21
N PRO A 32 -22.21 6.69 20.25
CA PRO A 32 -21.72 5.30 20.30
C PRO A 32 -22.19 4.41 19.14
N VAL A 33 -23.39 4.64 18.64
CA VAL A 33 -23.93 3.82 17.56
C VAL A 33 -23.20 4.08 16.26
N ARG A 34 -23.02 5.35 15.89
CA ARG A 34 -22.32 5.73 14.67
C ARG A 34 -20.86 5.38 14.73
N LEU A 35 -20.22 5.64 15.89
CA LEU A 35 -18.83 5.30 16.09
C LEU A 35 -18.59 3.80 15.91
N GLN A 36 -19.45 2.97 16.47
CA GLN A 36 -19.34 1.53 16.36
C GLN A 36 -19.50 1.06 14.91
N GLN A 37 -20.42 1.67 14.15
CA GLN A 37 -20.60 1.35 12.73
C GLN A 37 -19.33 1.65 11.93
N TYR A 38 -18.71 2.80 12.17
CA TYR A 38 -17.49 3.19 11.47
C TYR A 38 -16.30 2.32 11.87
N VAL A 39 -16.19 1.95 13.15
CA VAL A 39 -15.13 1.04 13.62
C VAL A 39 -15.26 -0.31 12.94
N ARG A 40 -16.48 -0.81 12.81
CA ARG A 40 -16.74 -2.09 12.16
C ARG A 40 -16.36 -2.04 10.67
N GLU A 41 -16.78 -0.99 9.97
CA GLU A 41 -16.40 -0.80 8.57
C GLU A 41 -14.88 -0.74 8.42
N GLN A 42 -14.19 0.00 9.29
CA GLN A 42 -12.75 0.13 9.28
C GLN A 42 -12.06 -1.23 9.42
N ARG A 43 -12.54 -2.06 10.34
CA ARG A 43 -11.99 -3.41 10.53
C ARG A 43 -12.16 -4.28 9.30
N ASP A 44 -13.29 -4.16 8.63
CA ASP A 44 -13.55 -4.95 7.41
C ASP A 44 -12.62 -4.53 6.27
N LEU A 45 -12.24 -3.25 6.22
CA LEU A 45 -11.35 -2.73 5.19
C LEU A 45 -9.87 -2.97 5.47
N GLU A 46 -9.50 -3.21 6.73
CA GLU A 46 -8.11 -3.26 7.17
C GLU A 46 -7.23 -4.24 6.39
N PRO A 47 -7.65 -5.50 6.15
CA PRO A 47 -6.81 -6.42 5.36
C PRO A 47 -6.55 -5.95 3.94
N LEU A 48 -7.54 -5.28 3.33
CA LEU A 48 -7.40 -4.74 1.98
C LEU A 48 -6.45 -3.54 1.95
N VAL A 49 -6.51 -2.70 2.98
CA VAL A 49 -5.61 -1.56 3.12
C VAL A 49 -4.17 -2.05 3.31
N GLU A 50 -3.96 -3.07 4.13
CA GLU A 50 -2.64 -3.66 4.34
C GLU A 50 -2.08 -4.24 3.04
N ALA A 51 -2.92 -4.93 2.26
CA ALA A 51 -2.51 -5.47 0.96
C ALA A 51 -2.11 -4.35 -0.01
N TYR A 52 -2.87 -3.25 -0.03
CA TYR A 52 -2.56 -2.11 -0.87
C TYR A 52 -1.24 -1.45 -0.47
N GLN A 53 -1.02 -1.29 0.83
CA GLN A 53 0.22 -0.70 1.33
C GLN A 53 1.43 -1.57 0.99
N ALA A 54 1.31 -2.89 1.15
CA ALA A 54 2.38 -3.82 0.79
C ALA A 54 2.72 -3.73 -0.70
N TYR A 55 1.71 -3.63 -1.55
CA TYR A 55 1.89 -3.43 -2.98
C TYR A 55 2.64 -2.13 -3.28
N ARG A 56 2.22 -1.04 -2.65
CA ARG A 56 2.86 0.27 -2.83
C ARG A 56 4.31 0.28 -2.34
N ASP A 57 4.60 -0.43 -1.28
CA ASP A 57 5.96 -0.53 -0.75
C ASP A 57 6.89 -1.26 -1.72
N VAL A 58 6.42 -2.36 -2.31
CA VAL A 58 7.19 -3.09 -3.31
C VAL A 58 7.41 -2.21 -4.55
N GLU A 59 6.39 -1.51 -5.00
CA GLU A 59 6.49 -0.59 -6.13
C GLU A 59 7.55 0.48 -5.89
N ARG A 60 7.56 1.06 -4.70
CA ARG A 60 8.54 2.08 -4.32
C ARG A 60 9.96 1.51 -4.29
N GLN A 61 10.12 0.31 -3.72
CA GLN A 61 11.41 -0.35 -3.68
C GLN A 61 11.96 -0.65 -5.08
N ILE A 62 11.08 -1.03 -6.01
CA ILE A 62 11.46 -1.22 -7.41
C ILE A 62 11.97 0.08 -8.01
N GLU A 63 11.27 1.18 -7.81
CA GLU A 63 11.69 2.50 -8.31
C GLU A 63 13.02 2.92 -7.73
N ASP A 64 13.20 2.76 -6.41
CA ASP A 64 14.44 3.12 -5.73
C ASP A 64 15.62 2.28 -6.23
N THR A 65 15.39 0.99 -6.45
CA THR A 65 16.43 0.08 -6.92
C THR A 65 16.82 0.38 -8.37
N ARG A 66 15.84 0.73 -9.21
CA ARG A 66 16.10 1.16 -10.59
C ARG A 66 16.91 2.46 -10.63
N PHE A 67 16.59 3.39 -9.74
CA PHE A 67 17.35 4.63 -9.61
C PHE A 67 18.79 4.35 -9.21
N LEU A 68 18.99 3.46 -8.23
CA LEU A 68 20.31 3.05 -7.80
C LEU A 68 21.11 2.45 -8.97
N LEU A 69 20.52 1.54 -9.74
CA LEU A 69 21.16 0.94 -10.91
C LEU A 69 21.54 1.97 -11.96
N ALA A 70 20.72 2.98 -12.16
CA ALA A 70 20.98 4.02 -13.17
C ALA A 70 22.15 4.93 -12.77
N ASN A 71 22.40 5.09 -11.45
CA ASN A 71 23.36 6.07 -10.94
C ASN A 71 24.61 5.45 -10.32
N GLU A 72 24.59 4.15 -10.02
CA GLU A 72 25.72 3.47 -9.35
C GLU A 72 26.75 3.03 -10.37
N THR A 73 28.02 3.25 -10.05
CA THR A 73 29.14 2.87 -10.91
C THR A 73 29.90 1.65 -10.42
N ASP A 74 29.78 1.29 -9.13
CA ASP A 74 30.47 0.14 -8.54
C ASP A 74 29.81 -1.15 -9.04
N PRO A 75 30.57 -2.04 -9.74
CA PRO A 75 30.01 -3.27 -10.29
C PRO A 75 29.41 -4.21 -9.26
N GLU A 76 29.98 -4.29 -8.05
CA GLU A 76 29.43 -5.14 -7.00
C GLU A 76 28.10 -4.63 -6.48
N VAL A 77 28.01 -3.32 -6.28
CA VAL A 77 26.76 -2.69 -5.85
C VAL A 77 25.69 -2.84 -6.93
N ARG A 78 26.07 -2.66 -8.21
CA ARG A 78 25.15 -2.84 -9.32
C ARG A 78 24.61 -4.26 -9.38
N GLN A 79 25.48 -5.26 -9.15
CA GLN A 79 25.06 -6.65 -9.15
C GLN A 79 24.06 -6.93 -8.03
N LEU A 80 24.32 -6.45 -6.84
CA LEU A 80 23.40 -6.63 -5.71
C LEU A 80 22.06 -5.94 -5.97
N ALA A 81 22.11 -4.74 -6.54
CA ALA A 81 20.89 -4.01 -6.88
C ALA A 81 20.07 -4.72 -7.97
N GLN A 82 20.76 -5.32 -8.95
CA GLN A 82 20.06 -6.08 -10.00
C GLN A 82 19.40 -7.33 -9.43
N GLU A 83 20.06 -8.03 -8.53
CA GLU A 83 19.48 -9.20 -7.86
C GLU A 83 18.26 -8.79 -7.04
N GLU A 84 18.34 -7.67 -6.32
CA GLU A 84 17.21 -7.15 -5.55
C GLU A 84 16.05 -6.75 -6.47
N LEU A 85 16.36 -6.09 -7.58
CA LEU A 85 15.34 -5.70 -8.55
C LEU A 85 14.60 -6.92 -9.12
N ASP A 86 15.35 -7.98 -9.46
CA ASP A 86 14.76 -9.21 -9.98
C ASP A 86 13.83 -9.85 -8.95
N HIS A 87 14.25 -9.87 -7.67
CA HIS A 87 13.42 -10.38 -6.58
C HIS A 87 12.16 -9.55 -6.40
N LEU A 88 12.27 -8.23 -6.39
CA LEU A 88 11.12 -7.32 -6.24
C LEU A 88 10.14 -7.45 -7.40
N CYS A 89 10.65 -7.61 -8.62
CA CYS A 89 9.80 -7.81 -9.79
C CYS A 89 9.01 -9.10 -9.69
N LEU A 90 9.60 -10.17 -9.13
CA LEU A 90 8.88 -11.42 -8.89
C LEU A 90 7.76 -11.21 -7.88
N LEU A 91 8.01 -10.49 -6.79
CA LEU A 91 6.99 -10.17 -5.80
C LEU A 91 5.86 -9.35 -6.41
N TYR A 92 6.21 -8.37 -7.24
CA TYR A 92 5.24 -7.48 -7.86
C TYR A 92 4.32 -8.22 -8.83
N THR A 93 4.82 -9.22 -9.54
CA THR A 93 4.07 -9.95 -10.55
C THR A 93 3.47 -11.27 -10.05
N SER A 94 3.88 -11.74 -8.88
CA SER A 94 3.45 -13.06 -8.37
C SER A 94 1.96 -13.13 -8.08
N ASP A 95 1.30 -12.01 -7.90
CA ASP A 95 -0.13 -11.93 -7.62
C ASP A 95 -1.00 -11.81 -8.87
N ALA A 96 -0.36 -11.80 -10.01
CA ALA A 96 -1.07 -11.64 -11.27
C ALA A 96 -1.94 -12.83 -11.61
#